data_0716337fb8412731c529788b95712dab
#
_entry.id   0716337fb8412731c529788b95712dab
#
_cell.length_a   1.000
_cell.length_b   1.000
_cell.length_c   1.000
_cell.angle_alpha   90.00
_cell.angle_beta   90.00
_cell.angle_gamma   90.00
#
_symmetry.space_group_name_H-M   'P 1'
#
loop_
_entity.id
_entity.type
_entity.pdbx_description
1 polymer ?
#
loop_
_entity_poly.entity_id
_entity_poly.type
_entity_poly.pdbx_seq_one_letter_code
_entity_poly.pdbx_strand_id
1 'polypeptide(L)'
;MKKLILTLACLMSFAVNADDHAVSPPAIAAVYECTLNEGVTASDLVAFGSSDVKAFVADNDLMINSYLWEAIAVNEPYREADVRWVNYFPTWDDYWTNNTAFGSKGAALVEKFYSMVSCKKEVILGAQNLMGDLVVADQKPFVASVCQLNDGKTMTDAMTFSKQLIGMADKTVDANVGGTVFTPVFGISGFDYVATYYGETSEMTKLMDGVRDRSMPAAMMKAGMQPAADCVNDLHMSHKMVHQSQ
;
A
#
# COMPACT_ATOMS: atom_id res chain seq x y z
N MET A 1 55.28 -47.76 21.21
CA MET A 1 55.44 -46.58 20.33
C MET A 1 54.10 -46.36 19.68
N LYS A 2 53.29 -45.44 20.25
CA LYS A 2 51.93 -45.08 19.74
C LYS A 2 52.10 -43.80 18.92
N LYS A 3 51.80 -43.88 17.62
CA LYS A 3 51.79 -42.71 16.73
C LYS A 3 50.45 -41.97 16.91
N LEU A 4 50.53 -40.73 17.39
CA LEU A 4 49.42 -39.81 17.52
C LEU A 4 49.22 -39.13 16.15
N ILE A 5 48.10 -39.40 15.48
CA ILE A 5 47.73 -38.70 14.23
C ILE A 5 46.88 -37.51 14.64
N LEU A 6 47.45 -36.31 14.44
CA LEU A 6 46.79 -35.05 14.68
C LEU A 6 46.00 -34.67 13.40
N THR A 7 44.66 -34.85 13.43
CA THR A 7 43.79 -34.47 12.33
C THR A 7 43.46 -32.97 12.51
N LEU A 8 44.05 -32.13 11.67
CA LEU A 8 43.76 -30.69 11.59
C LEU A 8 42.45 -30.49 10.81
N ALA A 9 41.37 -30.25 11.53
CA ALA A 9 40.09 -29.91 10.92
C ALA A 9 40.12 -28.43 10.47
N CYS A 10 40.26 -28.19 9.17
CA CYS A 10 40.04 -26.88 8.56
C CYS A 10 38.56 -26.49 8.69
N LEU A 11 38.22 -25.67 9.67
CA LEU A 11 36.98 -24.93 9.73
C LEU A 11 37.04 -23.85 8.65
N MET A 12 36.50 -24.17 7.46
CA MET A 12 36.14 -23.13 6.47
C MET A 12 34.95 -22.37 7.01
N SER A 13 35.22 -21.23 7.61
CA SER A 13 34.20 -20.23 7.90
C SER A 13 33.70 -19.68 6.55
N PHE A 14 32.55 -20.15 6.08
CA PHE A 14 31.79 -19.44 5.06
C PHE A 14 31.29 -18.15 5.69
N ALA A 15 32.03 -17.04 5.44
CA ALA A 15 31.48 -15.72 5.62
C ALA A 15 30.33 -15.59 4.59
N VAL A 16 29.11 -15.89 5.01
CA VAL A 16 27.91 -15.46 4.33
C VAL A 16 27.92 -13.94 4.48
N ASN A 17 28.34 -13.23 3.43
CA ASN A 17 28.00 -11.84 3.26
C ASN A 17 26.48 -11.81 3.07
N ALA A 18 25.74 -11.76 4.16
CA ALA A 18 24.38 -11.23 4.14
C ALA A 18 24.57 -9.75 3.76
N ASP A 19 24.25 -9.40 2.54
CA ASP A 19 23.93 -8.02 2.19
C ASP A 19 22.73 -7.65 3.07
N ASP A 20 23.05 -7.09 4.22
CA ASP A 20 22.12 -6.48 5.15
C ASP A 20 21.60 -5.16 4.55
N HIS A 21 20.89 -5.24 3.43
CA HIS A 21 19.84 -4.30 3.17
C HIS A 21 18.72 -4.68 4.15
N ALA A 22 18.78 -4.13 5.34
CA ALA A 22 17.73 -4.24 6.32
C ALA A 22 16.46 -3.75 5.64
N VAL A 23 15.64 -4.70 5.16
CA VAL A 23 14.32 -4.39 4.60
C VAL A 23 13.54 -3.79 5.76
N SER A 24 13.23 -2.50 5.68
CA SER A 24 12.38 -1.86 6.69
C SER A 24 11.12 -2.70 6.85
N PRO A 25 10.69 -2.98 8.09
CA PRO A 25 9.49 -3.76 8.29
C PRO A 25 8.31 -3.08 7.58
N PRO A 26 7.35 -3.84 7.03
CA PRO A 26 6.16 -3.25 6.42
C PRO A 26 5.47 -2.31 7.41
N ALA A 27 5.07 -1.12 6.94
CA ALA A 27 4.22 -0.24 7.73
C ALA A 27 2.85 -0.90 7.98
N ILE A 28 2.19 -0.52 9.06
CA ILE A 28 0.84 -0.96 9.36
C ILE A 28 -0.13 -0.04 8.64
N ALA A 29 -1.02 -0.59 7.82
CA ALA A 29 -2.09 0.15 7.18
C ALA A 29 -3.44 -0.25 7.78
N ALA A 30 -4.10 0.69 8.45
CA ALA A 30 -5.46 0.53 8.94
C ALA A 30 -6.43 1.16 7.93
N VAL A 31 -7.34 0.34 7.41
CA VAL A 31 -8.26 0.72 6.33
C VAL A 31 -9.70 0.63 6.79
N TYR A 32 -10.43 1.72 6.61
CA TYR A 32 -11.87 1.82 6.88
C TYR A 32 -12.60 1.97 5.55
N GLU A 33 -13.42 0.99 5.19
CA GLU A 33 -14.31 1.06 4.03
C GLU A 33 -15.59 1.78 4.42
N CYS A 34 -15.87 2.92 3.78
CA CYS A 34 -16.95 3.80 4.20
C CYS A 34 -17.86 4.20 3.04
N THR A 35 -19.16 4.31 3.33
CA THR A 35 -20.13 5.02 2.49
C THR A 35 -20.34 6.43 3.03
N LEU A 36 -20.48 7.40 2.12
CA LEU A 36 -20.75 8.79 2.47
C LEU A 36 -22.20 8.94 2.96
N ASN A 37 -22.39 9.68 4.05
CA ASN A 37 -23.73 10.02 4.52
C ASN A 37 -24.39 11.05 3.58
N GLU A 38 -25.71 11.14 3.60
CA GLU A 38 -26.47 12.04 2.71
C GLU A 38 -25.95 13.50 2.81
N GLY A 39 -25.65 14.09 1.65
CA GLY A 39 -25.17 15.46 1.52
C GLY A 39 -23.67 15.65 1.81
N VAL A 40 -22.92 14.59 2.15
CA VAL A 40 -21.47 14.63 2.35
C VAL A 40 -20.75 14.21 1.08
N THR A 41 -19.65 14.89 0.77
CA THR A 41 -18.79 14.57 -0.38
C THR A 41 -17.41 14.07 0.07
N ALA A 42 -16.66 13.43 -0.83
CA ALA A 42 -15.26 13.07 -0.57
C ALA A 42 -14.41 14.32 -0.24
N SER A 43 -14.70 15.46 -0.88
CA SER A 43 -14.02 16.73 -0.61
C SER A 43 -14.24 17.23 0.82
N ASP A 44 -15.42 17.01 1.41
CA ASP A 44 -15.69 17.37 2.81
C ASP A 44 -14.85 16.54 3.77
N LEU A 45 -14.68 15.24 3.48
CA LEU A 45 -13.78 14.37 4.26
C LEU A 45 -12.32 14.75 4.10
N VAL A 46 -11.88 15.11 2.90
CA VAL A 46 -10.51 15.61 2.67
C VAL A 46 -10.28 16.90 3.46
N ALA A 47 -11.24 17.84 3.45
CA ALA A 47 -11.16 19.06 4.23
C ALA A 47 -11.09 18.79 5.75
N PHE A 48 -11.94 17.89 6.26
CA PHE A 48 -11.91 17.43 7.64
C PHE A 48 -10.55 16.80 8.02
N GLY A 49 -10.04 15.89 7.20
CA GLY A 49 -8.76 15.21 7.43
C GLY A 49 -7.58 16.17 7.39
N SER A 50 -7.57 17.11 6.43
CA SER A 50 -6.48 18.06 6.20
C SER A 50 -6.47 19.24 7.19
N SER A 51 -7.57 19.47 7.92
CA SER A 51 -7.69 20.52 8.94
C SER A 51 -7.75 19.93 10.34
N ASP A 52 -8.90 19.37 10.71
CA ASP A 52 -9.20 19.01 12.09
C ASP A 52 -8.35 17.81 12.57
N VAL A 53 -8.26 16.76 11.75
CA VAL A 53 -7.45 15.57 12.09
C VAL A 53 -5.98 15.92 12.08
N LYS A 54 -5.52 16.69 11.09
CA LYS A 54 -4.11 17.14 11.01
C LYS A 54 -3.71 17.99 12.22
N ALA A 55 -4.57 18.92 12.66
CA ALA A 55 -4.33 19.71 13.86
C ALA A 55 -4.25 18.83 15.11
N PHE A 56 -5.20 17.91 15.28
CA PHE A 56 -5.20 16.98 16.42
C PHE A 56 -3.94 16.10 16.46
N VAL A 57 -3.50 15.58 15.32
CA VAL A 57 -2.28 14.80 15.19
C VAL A 57 -1.06 15.61 15.63
N ALA A 58 -0.95 16.86 15.17
CA ALA A 58 0.15 17.77 15.56
C ALA A 58 0.12 18.12 17.04
N ASP A 59 -1.06 18.45 17.60
CA ASP A 59 -1.24 18.85 19.00
C ASP A 59 -0.95 17.72 20.00
N ASN A 60 -1.01 16.46 19.55
CA ASN A 60 -0.77 15.28 20.39
C ASN A 60 0.51 14.51 20.01
N ASP A 61 1.33 15.04 19.12
CA ASP A 61 2.61 14.45 18.64
C ASP A 61 2.44 12.99 18.17
N LEU A 62 1.40 12.74 17.37
CA LEU A 62 1.06 11.39 16.91
C LEU A 62 1.75 11.06 15.60
N MET A 63 2.29 9.85 15.49
CA MET A 63 2.92 9.32 14.28
C MET A 63 1.88 8.60 13.41
N ILE A 64 1.38 9.28 12.37
CA ILE A 64 0.38 8.76 11.45
C ILE A 64 0.45 9.50 10.11
N ASN A 65 0.30 8.76 9.01
CA ASN A 65 0.02 9.33 7.69
C ASN A 65 -1.38 8.90 7.27
N SER A 66 -2.24 9.84 6.90
CA SER A 66 -3.65 9.57 6.54
C SER A 66 -3.96 9.99 5.12
N TYR A 67 -4.67 9.10 4.41
CA TYR A 67 -5.11 9.29 3.04
C TYR A 67 -6.60 8.95 2.91
N LEU A 68 -7.28 9.64 2.02
CA LEU A 68 -8.59 9.23 1.53
C LEU A 68 -8.44 8.63 0.12
N TRP A 69 -8.92 7.43 -0.07
CA TRP A 69 -9.02 6.78 -1.39
C TRP A 69 -10.47 6.85 -1.86
N GLU A 70 -10.72 7.67 -2.87
CA GLU A 70 -12.03 7.82 -3.49
C GLU A 70 -12.16 6.81 -4.63
N ALA A 71 -13.27 6.06 -4.66
CA ALA A 71 -13.56 5.08 -5.69
C ALA A 71 -13.98 5.78 -6.98
N ILE A 72 -13.31 5.46 -8.12
CA ILE A 72 -13.66 5.99 -9.45
C ILE A 72 -14.30 4.91 -10.30
N ALA A 73 -13.62 3.78 -10.46
CA ALA A 73 -14.12 2.61 -11.19
C ALA A 73 -13.67 1.36 -10.45
N VAL A 74 -14.59 0.73 -9.75
CA VAL A 74 -14.31 -0.40 -8.84
C VAL A 74 -15.22 -1.58 -9.13
N ASN A 75 -14.70 -2.78 -8.86
CA ASN A 75 -15.37 -4.05 -9.03
C ASN A 75 -16.03 -4.52 -7.72
N GLU A 76 -16.95 -5.48 -7.82
CA GLU A 76 -17.42 -6.24 -6.67
C GLU A 76 -16.25 -7.05 -6.06
N PRO A 77 -16.16 -7.23 -4.74
CA PRO A 77 -17.08 -6.75 -3.70
C PRO A 77 -16.81 -5.32 -3.20
N TYR A 78 -15.89 -4.58 -3.81
CA TYR A 78 -15.43 -3.27 -3.35
C TYR A 78 -16.34 -2.11 -3.77
N ARG A 79 -17.40 -2.39 -4.53
CA ARG A 79 -18.37 -1.42 -5.05
C ARG A 79 -19.23 -0.76 -3.97
N GLU A 80 -19.31 -1.37 -2.79
CA GLU A 80 -20.13 -0.88 -1.69
C GLU A 80 -19.53 0.29 -0.90
N ALA A 81 -18.26 0.63 -1.15
CA ALA A 81 -17.57 1.71 -0.46
C ALA A 81 -17.32 2.88 -1.41
N ASP A 82 -17.82 4.07 -1.07
CA ASP A 82 -17.56 5.30 -1.83
C ASP A 82 -16.10 5.73 -1.63
N VAL A 83 -15.61 5.56 -0.40
CA VAL A 83 -14.28 5.97 0.02
C VAL A 83 -13.65 4.93 0.96
N ARG A 84 -12.32 4.94 1.00
CA ARG A 84 -11.53 4.26 2.04
C ARG A 84 -10.68 5.28 2.77
N TRP A 85 -10.85 5.37 4.08
CA TRP A 85 -9.95 6.11 4.94
C TRP A 85 -8.79 5.20 5.33
N VAL A 86 -7.57 5.60 5.01
CA VAL A 86 -6.38 4.77 5.19
C VAL A 86 -5.37 5.48 6.06
N ASN A 87 -5.01 4.85 7.17
CA ASN A 87 -4.01 5.33 8.10
C ASN A 87 -2.78 4.43 8.06
N TYR A 88 -1.60 5.02 7.95
CA TYR A 88 -0.33 4.30 8.01
C TYR A 88 0.39 4.62 9.31
N PHE A 89 0.91 3.59 9.95
CA PHE A 89 1.68 3.68 11.18
C PHE A 89 3.04 2.99 10.98
N PRO A 90 4.15 3.60 11.42
CA PRO A 90 5.46 2.96 11.35
C PRO A 90 5.55 1.68 12.19
N THR A 91 4.93 1.69 13.38
CA THR A 91 4.97 0.58 14.36
C THR A 91 3.61 0.28 14.98
N TRP A 92 3.52 -0.87 15.66
CA TRP A 92 2.34 -1.22 16.47
C TRP A 92 2.16 -0.30 17.68
N ASP A 93 3.24 0.23 18.25
CA ASP A 93 3.16 1.19 19.35
C ASP A 93 2.53 2.50 18.86
N ASP A 94 2.87 2.97 17.66
CA ASP A 94 2.23 4.13 17.05
C ASP A 94 0.75 3.88 16.79
N TYR A 95 0.39 2.69 16.26
CA TYR A 95 -1.00 2.30 16.06
C TYR A 95 -1.81 2.37 17.37
N TRP A 96 -1.32 1.75 18.45
CA TRP A 96 -2.02 1.75 19.74
C TRP A 96 -2.06 3.12 20.40
N THR A 97 -0.98 3.91 20.29
CA THR A 97 -0.91 5.28 20.80
C THR A 97 -1.95 6.16 20.12
N ASN A 98 -2.05 6.09 18.78
CA ASN A 98 -3.05 6.82 18.01
C ASN A 98 -4.48 6.41 18.41
N ASN A 99 -4.78 5.11 18.44
CA ASN A 99 -6.11 4.62 18.82
C ASN A 99 -6.53 5.09 20.23
N THR A 100 -5.60 5.09 21.17
CA THR A 100 -5.85 5.58 22.54
C THR A 100 -6.12 7.10 22.54
N ALA A 101 -5.33 7.86 21.78
CA ALA A 101 -5.49 9.32 21.71
C ALA A 101 -6.83 9.71 21.06
N PHE A 102 -7.17 9.10 19.91
CA PHE A 102 -8.46 9.35 19.24
C PHE A 102 -9.66 8.89 20.08
N GLY A 103 -9.57 7.73 20.76
CA GLY A 103 -10.63 7.23 21.63
C GLY A 103 -10.86 8.02 22.91
N SER A 104 -9.85 8.79 23.37
CA SER A 104 -9.94 9.58 24.61
C SER A 104 -10.06 11.08 24.32
N LYS A 105 -8.96 11.70 23.89
CA LYS A 105 -8.91 13.15 23.64
C LYS A 105 -9.61 13.54 22.32
N GLY A 106 -9.64 12.64 21.32
CA GLY A 106 -10.21 12.86 19.99
C GLY A 106 -11.67 12.46 19.85
N ALA A 107 -12.38 12.13 20.92
CA ALA A 107 -13.75 11.60 20.86
C ALA A 107 -14.70 12.47 20.00
N ALA A 108 -14.61 13.80 20.10
CA ALA A 108 -15.41 14.71 19.27
C ALA A 108 -15.06 14.64 17.78
N LEU A 109 -13.79 14.38 17.44
CA LEU A 109 -13.36 14.17 16.04
C LEU A 109 -13.90 12.85 15.50
N VAL A 110 -13.85 11.79 16.30
CA VAL A 110 -14.42 10.48 15.97
C VAL A 110 -15.92 10.58 15.74
N GLU A 111 -16.64 11.31 16.62
CA GLU A 111 -18.08 11.57 16.45
C GLU A 111 -18.34 12.36 15.14
N LYS A 112 -17.57 13.40 14.87
CA LYS A 112 -17.67 14.19 13.63
C LYS A 112 -17.40 13.31 12.42
N PHE A 113 -16.36 12.46 12.44
CA PHE A 113 -16.08 11.50 11.35
C PHE A 113 -17.30 10.61 11.06
N TYR A 114 -17.86 9.95 12.08
CA TYR A 114 -19.02 9.08 11.89
C TYR A 114 -20.33 9.82 11.59
N SER A 115 -20.41 11.13 11.82
CA SER A 115 -21.50 11.94 11.29
C SER A 115 -21.41 12.17 9.78
N MET A 116 -20.22 12.02 9.19
CA MET A 116 -19.97 12.18 7.75
C MET A 116 -20.01 10.87 6.98
N VAL A 117 -19.72 9.74 7.63
CA VAL A 117 -19.62 8.43 6.98
C VAL A 117 -20.19 7.30 7.81
N SER A 118 -20.58 6.23 7.12
CA SER A 118 -20.86 4.92 7.73
C SER A 118 -19.80 3.92 7.26
N CYS A 119 -18.99 3.43 8.19
CA CYS A 119 -17.86 2.56 7.86
C CYS A 119 -18.07 1.13 8.35
N LYS A 120 -17.56 0.17 7.57
CA LYS A 120 -17.34 -1.21 8.04
C LYS A 120 -16.25 -1.23 9.13
N LYS A 121 -16.10 -2.37 9.80
CA LYS A 121 -15.00 -2.53 10.75
C LYS A 121 -13.66 -2.39 10.04
N GLU A 122 -12.72 -1.81 10.77
CA GLU A 122 -11.32 -1.66 10.35
C GLU A 122 -10.71 -3.00 9.91
N VAL A 123 -9.94 -2.94 8.85
CA VAL A 123 -9.05 -4.02 8.42
C VAL A 123 -7.61 -3.57 8.53
N ILE A 124 -6.72 -4.48 8.94
CA ILE A 124 -5.30 -4.20 9.13
C ILE A 124 -4.49 -4.94 8.08
N LEU A 125 -3.66 -4.21 7.37
CA LEU A 125 -2.77 -4.72 6.33
C LEU A 125 -1.32 -4.35 6.67
N GLY A 126 -0.37 -5.19 6.28
CA GLY A 126 1.04 -4.81 6.19
C GLY A 126 1.30 -4.13 4.85
N ALA A 127 1.85 -2.93 4.86
CA ALA A 127 2.13 -2.13 3.65
C ALA A 127 3.64 -2.09 3.38
N GLN A 128 4.07 -2.60 2.22
CA GLN A 128 5.47 -2.61 1.81
C GLN A 128 5.66 -1.90 0.47
N ASN A 129 6.52 -0.88 0.44
CA ASN A 129 6.91 -0.22 -0.80
C ASN A 129 7.70 -1.18 -1.70
N LEU A 130 7.37 -1.18 -2.99
CA LEU A 130 8.02 -2.00 -4.00
C LEU A 130 9.31 -1.38 -4.55
N MET A 131 9.35 -0.07 -4.58
CA MET A 131 10.48 0.74 -5.05
C MET A 131 10.67 1.92 -4.10
N GLY A 132 11.81 2.63 -4.25
CA GLY A 132 12.11 3.80 -3.43
C GLY A 132 11.00 4.87 -3.46
N ASP A 133 11.09 5.81 -2.52
CA ASP A 133 10.06 6.83 -2.33
C ASP A 133 9.87 7.67 -3.60
N LEU A 134 8.67 7.60 -4.15
CA LEU A 134 8.25 8.42 -5.26
C LEU A 134 7.49 9.64 -4.70
N VAL A 135 8.06 10.82 -4.89
CA VAL A 135 7.37 12.07 -4.52
C VAL A 135 6.30 12.36 -5.57
N VAL A 136 5.06 12.40 -5.14
CA VAL A 136 3.90 12.66 -6.00
C VAL A 136 3.01 13.73 -5.38
N ALA A 137 2.12 14.31 -6.22
CA ALA A 137 1.15 15.31 -5.78
C ALA A 137 0.27 14.85 -4.62
N ASP A 138 -0.31 15.82 -3.89
CA ASP A 138 -1.22 15.57 -2.78
C ASP A 138 -2.49 14.83 -3.21
N GLN A 139 -2.88 14.99 -4.48
CA GLN A 139 -3.94 14.23 -5.13
C GLN A 139 -3.37 13.48 -6.33
N LYS A 140 -3.59 12.17 -6.39
CA LYS A 140 -3.05 11.32 -7.44
C LYS A 140 -3.98 10.16 -7.77
N PRO A 141 -4.14 9.81 -9.06
CA PRO A 141 -4.80 8.57 -9.43
C PRO A 141 -3.90 7.37 -9.08
N PHE A 142 -4.51 6.23 -8.77
CA PHE A 142 -3.82 4.98 -8.63
C PHE A 142 -4.69 3.79 -9.02
N VAL A 143 -4.04 2.72 -9.45
CA VAL A 143 -4.68 1.43 -9.69
C VAL A 143 -4.41 0.53 -8.49
N ALA A 144 -5.46 -0.07 -7.94
CA ALA A 144 -5.38 -1.13 -6.95
C ALA A 144 -5.70 -2.47 -7.63
N SER A 145 -4.80 -3.43 -7.53
CA SER A 145 -4.96 -4.80 -8.03
C SER A 145 -5.16 -5.71 -6.84
N VAL A 146 -6.38 -6.23 -6.66
CA VAL A 146 -6.73 -7.19 -5.61
C VAL A 146 -6.50 -8.59 -6.16
N CYS A 147 -5.62 -9.36 -5.54
CA CYS A 147 -5.00 -10.52 -6.14
C CYS A 147 -5.11 -11.80 -5.31
N GLN A 148 -5.30 -12.92 -6.01
CA GLN A 148 -5.10 -14.28 -5.49
C GLN A 148 -3.91 -14.92 -6.19
N LEU A 149 -2.99 -15.50 -5.41
CA LEU A 149 -1.80 -16.16 -5.95
C LEU A 149 -2.19 -17.39 -6.78
N ASN A 150 -1.55 -17.54 -7.90
CA ASN A 150 -1.67 -18.75 -8.73
C ASN A 150 -1.04 -19.96 -8.03
N ASP A 151 -1.48 -21.16 -8.35
CA ASP A 151 -0.96 -22.39 -7.78
C ASP A 151 0.58 -22.46 -7.84
N GLY A 152 1.20 -22.71 -6.70
CA GLY A 152 2.64 -22.81 -6.54
C GLY A 152 3.41 -21.48 -6.57
N LYS A 153 2.72 -20.34 -6.65
CA LYS A 153 3.33 -18.99 -6.53
C LYS A 153 3.37 -18.52 -5.09
N THR A 154 4.30 -17.62 -4.81
CA THR A 154 4.56 -17.06 -3.48
C THR A 154 4.44 -15.54 -3.51
N MET A 155 4.37 -14.91 -2.33
CA MET A 155 4.44 -13.45 -2.20
C MET A 155 5.73 -12.87 -2.80
N THR A 156 6.85 -13.60 -2.73
CA THR A 156 8.11 -13.18 -3.35
C THR A 156 7.97 -13.12 -4.88
N ASP A 157 7.27 -14.09 -5.49
CA ASP A 157 6.98 -14.06 -6.93
C ASP A 157 6.09 -12.85 -7.29
N ALA A 158 5.05 -12.58 -6.48
CA ALA A 158 4.15 -11.46 -6.68
C ALA A 158 4.88 -10.11 -6.58
N MET A 159 5.71 -9.92 -5.57
CA MET A 159 6.51 -8.71 -5.40
C MET A 159 7.53 -8.53 -6.54
N THR A 160 8.16 -9.63 -6.97
CA THR A 160 9.09 -9.61 -8.12
C THR A 160 8.37 -9.22 -9.40
N PHE A 161 7.21 -9.82 -9.67
CA PHE A 161 6.37 -9.46 -10.82
C PHE A 161 5.95 -7.99 -10.79
N SER A 162 5.49 -7.49 -9.64
CA SER A 162 5.07 -6.09 -9.48
C SER A 162 6.24 -5.11 -9.72
N LYS A 163 7.44 -5.40 -9.22
CA LYS A 163 8.65 -4.60 -9.51
C LYS A 163 9.00 -4.62 -11.00
N GLN A 164 8.89 -5.79 -11.65
CA GLN A 164 9.12 -5.92 -13.10
C GLN A 164 8.09 -5.10 -13.89
N LEU A 165 6.82 -5.08 -13.46
CA LEU A 165 5.76 -4.31 -14.11
C LEU A 165 6.05 -2.81 -14.04
N ILE A 166 6.49 -2.29 -12.88
CA ILE A 166 6.90 -0.90 -12.71
C ILE A 166 8.08 -0.56 -13.64
N GLY A 167 9.13 -1.38 -13.65
CA GLY A 167 10.27 -1.17 -14.54
C GLY A 167 9.95 -1.33 -16.02
N MET A 168 8.87 -2.06 -16.37
CA MET A 168 8.38 -2.14 -17.74
C MET A 168 7.56 -0.92 -18.14
N ALA A 169 6.81 -0.32 -17.24
CA ALA A 169 6.08 0.92 -17.48
C ALA A 169 7.06 2.05 -17.89
N ASP A 170 8.15 2.20 -17.14
CA ASP A 170 9.22 3.13 -17.48
C ASP A 170 9.80 2.88 -18.90
N LYS A 171 10.18 1.63 -19.20
CA LYS A 171 10.83 1.28 -20.47
C LYS A 171 9.90 1.31 -21.69
N THR A 172 8.60 1.06 -21.52
CA THR A 172 7.66 0.85 -22.63
C THR A 172 6.89 2.11 -22.97
N VAL A 173 6.46 2.85 -21.95
CA VAL A 173 5.59 4.02 -22.10
C VAL A 173 6.15 5.27 -21.42
N ASP A 174 7.40 5.23 -20.96
CA ASP A 174 8.09 6.32 -20.28
C ASP A 174 7.27 6.86 -19.08
N ALA A 175 6.71 5.92 -18.29
CA ALA A 175 5.88 6.25 -17.14
C ALA A 175 6.65 5.99 -15.83
N ASN A 176 6.91 7.06 -15.07
CA ASN A 176 7.53 6.98 -13.76
C ASN A 176 6.46 6.72 -12.68
N VAL A 177 6.27 5.47 -12.34
CA VAL A 177 5.27 5.02 -11.36
C VAL A 177 5.92 4.27 -10.19
N GLY A 178 5.34 4.42 -9.01
CA GLY A 178 5.69 3.65 -7.83
C GLY A 178 4.65 2.58 -7.54
N GLY A 179 4.89 1.80 -6.50
CA GLY A 179 3.94 0.78 -6.05
C GLY A 179 4.12 0.40 -4.60
N THR A 180 3.03 -0.08 -4.01
CA THR A 180 2.99 -0.64 -2.66
C THR A 180 2.22 -1.95 -2.69
N VAL A 181 2.71 -2.96 -1.98
CA VAL A 181 1.98 -4.22 -1.76
C VAL A 181 1.43 -4.23 -0.34
N PHE A 182 0.17 -4.57 -0.22
CA PHE A 182 -0.55 -4.74 1.03
C PHE A 182 -0.87 -6.21 1.24
N THR A 183 -0.53 -6.73 2.41
CA THR A 183 -0.82 -8.12 2.80
C THR A 183 -1.78 -8.15 3.97
N PRO A 184 -2.81 -9.03 3.96
CA PRO A 184 -3.74 -9.18 5.07
C PRO A 184 -3.02 -9.52 6.37
N VAL A 185 -3.37 -8.80 7.47
CA VAL A 185 -2.91 -9.11 8.82
C VAL A 185 -4.10 -9.46 9.71
N PHE A 186 -5.12 -8.57 9.79
CA PHE A 186 -6.33 -8.80 10.58
C PHE A 186 -7.58 -8.26 9.88
N GLY A 187 -8.70 -8.91 10.13
CA GLY A 187 -10.04 -8.38 9.82
C GLY A 187 -10.51 -8.59 8.37
N ILE A 188 -9.71 -9.21 7.52
CA ILE A 188 -10.04 -9.43 6.11
C ILE A 188 -9.54 -10.79 5.61
N SER A 189 -10.27 -11.35 4.63
CA SER A 189 -9.93 -12.58 3.92
C SER A 189 -10.48 -12.52 2.50
N GLY A 190 -10.14 -13.49 1.66
CA GLY A 190 -10.67 -13.60 0.29
C GLY A 190 -9.73 -13.07 -0.79
N PHE A 191 -8.55 -12.59 -0.42
CA PHE A 191 -7.44 -12.29 -1.33
C PHE A 191 -6.11 -12.53 -0.61
N ASP A 192 -5.03 -12.70 -1.36
CA ASP A 192 -3.70 -12.90 -0.79
C ASP A 192 -2.95 -11.57 -0.62
N TYR A 193 -3.15 -10.62 -1.53
CA TYR A 193 -2.55 -9.29 -1.45
C TYR A 193 -3.29 -8.27 -2.33
N VAL A 194 -3.00 -6.99 -2.07
CA VAL A 194 -3.35 -5.89 -2.97
C VAL A 194 -2.06 -5.21 -3.41
N ALA A 195 -1.85 -5.07 -4.72
CA ALA A 195 -0.79 -4.25 -5.27
C ALA A 195 -1.37 -2.91 -5.74
N THR A 196 -0.75 -1.80 -5.34
CA THR A 196 -1.12 -0.48 -5.84
C THR A 196 -0.02 0.08 -6.73
N TYR A 197 -0.43 0.75 -7.81
CA TYR A 197 0.47 1.45 -8.73
C TYR A 197 0.03 2.91 -8.83
N TYR A 198 0.92 3.83 -8.55
CA TYR A 198 0.62 5.26 -8.43
C TYR A 198 1.73 6.12 -9.01
N GLY A 199 1.39 7.35 -9.37
CA GLY A 199 2.30 8.35 -9.90
C GLY A 199 1.61 9.68 -10.08
N GLU A 200 2.31 10.66 -10.65
CA GLU A 200 1.69 11.89 -11.11
C GLU A 200 0.60 11.57 -12.15
N THR A 201 -0.40 12.42 -12.27
CA THR A 201 -1.53 12.18 -13.20
C THR A 201 -1.05 11.95 -14.63
N SER A 202 -0.02 12.70 -15.09
CA SER A 202 0.59 12.51 -16.42
C SER A 202 1.22 11.13 -16.58
N GLU A 203 1.91 10.63 -15.56
CA GLU A 203 2.58 9.34 -15.58
C GLU A 203 1.56 8.18 -15.56
N MET A 204 0.53 8.30 -14.74
CA MET A 204 -0.58 7.34 -14.73
C MET A 204 -1.35 7.35 -16.04
N THR A 205 -1.50 8.51 -16.71
CA THR A 205 -2.10 8.58 -18.06
C THR A 205 -1.29 7.78 -19.07
N LYS A 206 0.04 7.90 -19.09
CA LYS A 206 0.92 7.11 -19.96
C LYS A 206 0.77 5.62 -19.71
N LEU A 207 0.75 5.20 -18.43
CA LEU A 207 0.55 3.80 -18.04
C LEU A 207 -0.81 3.28 -18.54
N MET A 208 -1.90 4.03 -18.29
CA MET A 208 -3.25 3.64 -18.71
C MET A 208 -3.41 3.60 -20.23
N ASP A 209 -2.78 4.54 -20.96
CA ASP A 209 -2.73 4.51 -22.42
C ASP A 209 -1.99 3.27 -22.93
N GLY A 210 -0.87 2.91 -22.31
CA GLY A 210 -0.13 1.69 -22.65
C GLY A 210 -0.89 0.39 -22.40
N VAL A 211 -1.79 0.38 -21.41
CA VAL A 211 -2.72 -0.73 -21.18
C VAL A 211 -3.81 -0.74 -22.26
N ARG A 212 -4.40 0.43 -22.56
CA ARG A 212 -5.48 0.61 -23.53
C ARG A 212 -5.06 0.26 -24.96
N ASP A 213 -3.89 0.72 -25.40
CA ASP A 213 -3.35 0.48 -26.74
C ASP A 213 -2.61 -0.86 -26.87
N ARG A 214 -2.53 -1.62 -25.80
CA ARG A 214 -1.91 -2.93 -25.69
C ARG A 214 -0.38 -2.95 -25.78
N SER A 215 0.30 -1.82 -25.77
CA SER A 215 1.78 -1.78 -25.77
C SER A 215 2.36 -2.42 -24.51
N MET A 216 1.78 -2.19 -23.34
CA MET A 216 2.19 -2.83 -22.08
C MET A 216 1.98 -4.35 -22.10
N PRO A 217 0.80 -4.92 -22.38
CA PRO A 217 0.62 -6.36 -22.51
C PRO A 217 1.55 -7.00 -23.56
N ALA A 218 1.77 -6.35 -24.69
CA ALA A 218 2.68 -6.85 -25.73
C ALA A 218 4.13 -6.90 -25.24
N ALA A 219 4.59 -5.88 -24.52
CA ALA A 219 5.93 -5.84 -23.94
C ALA A 219 6.12 -6.93 -22.87
N MET A 220 5.11 -7.16 -22.01
CA MET A 220 5.11 -8.23 -21.01
C MET A 220 5.22 -9.60 -21.66
N MET A 221 4.41 -9.87 -22.69
CA MET A 221 4.48 -11.13 -23.44
C MET A 221 5.84 -11.33 -24.11
N LYS A 222 6.39 -10.28 -24.74
CA LYS A 222 7.72 -10.31 -25.37
C LYS A 222 8.83 -10.61 -24.36
N ALA A 223 8.71 -10.10 -23.15
CA ALA A 223 9.65 -10.34 -22.05
C ALA A 223 9.44 -11.71 -21.36
N GLY A 224 8.43 -12.48 -21.75
CA GLY A 224 8.10 -13.76 -21.12
C GLY A 224 7.62 -13.63 -19.67
N MET A 225 7.10 -12.45 -19.29
CA MET A 225 6.57 -12.24 -17.94
C MET A 225 5.31 -13.08 -17.74
N GLN A 226 5.28 -13.81 -16.63
CA GLN A 226 4.13 -14.60 -16.23
C GLN A 226 3.53 -14.00 -14.96
N PRO A 227 2.22 -13.67 -14.94
CA PRO A 227 1.55 -13.20 -13.73
C PRO A 227 1.71 -14.21 -12.59
N ALA A 228 2.03 -13.71 -11.40
CA ALA A 228 2.10 -14.54 -10.20
C ALA A 228 0.73 -14.76 -9.56
N ALA A 229 -0.29 -14.03 -10.00
CA ALA A 229 -1.62 -14.02 -9.41
C ALA A 229 -2.68 -13.65 -10.45
N ASP A 230 -3.91 -14.03 -10.17
CA ASP A 230 -5.11 -13.50 -10.81
C ASP A 230 -5.59 -12.29 -10.02
N CYS A 231 -5.78 -11.16 -10.71
CA CYS A 231 -6.10 -9.90 -10.08
C CYS A 231 -7.32 -9.22 -10.70
N VAL A 232 -8.09 -8.56 -9.85
CA VAL A 232 -9.12 -7.60 -10.23
C VAL A 232 -8.58 -6.20 -10.01
N ASN A 233 -8.72 -5.31 -11.00
CA ASN A 233 -8.15 -3.98 -10.97
C ASN A 233 -9.22 -2.92 -10.75
N ASP A 234 -8.96 -2.03 -9.80
CA ASP A 234 -9.80 -0.91 -9.43
C ASP A 234 -9.05 0.41 -9.63
N LEU A 235 -9.77 1.44 -10.06
CA LEU A 235 -9.23 2.80 -10.21
C LEU A 235 -9.74 3.69 -9.08
N HIS A 236 -8.82 4.37 -8.43
CA HIS A 236 -9.07 5.28 -7.32
C HIS A 236 -8.37 6.62 -7.51
N MET A 237 -8.84 7.64 -6.78
CA MET A 237 -8.14 8.86 -6.50
C MET A 237 -7.67 8.86 -5.06
N SER A 238 -6.37 9.05 -4.81
CA SER A 238 -5.81 9.20 -3.47
C SER A 238 -5.65 10.68 -3.15
N HIS A 239 -6.16 11.09 -1.99
CA HIS A 239 -6.01 12.44 -1.43
C HIS A 239 -5.18 12.34 -0.16
N LYS A 240 -4.08 13.08 -0.08
CA LYS A 240 -3.24 13.16 1.11
C LYS A 240 -3.87 14.13 2.11
N MET A 241 -4.10 13.67 3.35
CA MET A 241 -4.71 14.49 4.41
C MET A 241 -3.70 14.84 5.50
N VAL A 242 -3.07 13.82 6.08
CA VAL A 242 -1.99 14.01 7.07
C VAL A 242 -0.75 13.34 6.52
N HIS A 243 0.36 14.05 6.54
CA HIS A 243 1.66 13.50 6.16
C HIS A 243 2.74 14.10 7.05
N GLN A 244 3.49 13.23 7.69
CA GLN A 244 4.66 13.58 8.48
C GLN A 244 5.89 13.14 7.68
N SER A 245 6.80 14.07 7.40
CA SER A 245 8.13 13.73 6.88
C SER A 245 8.90 13.04 7.99
N GLN A 246 9.31 11.80 7.75
CA GLN A 246 10.25 11.09 8.61
C GLN A 246 11.65 11.71 8.50
#